data_36cea61155ac0e004db65108296f1f10
#
_entry.id   36cea61155ac0e004db65108296f1f10
#
_cell.length_a   1.000
_cell.length_b   1.000
_cell.length_c   1.000
_cell.angle_alpha   90.00
_cell.angle_beta   90.00
_cell.angle_gamma   90.00
#
_symmetry.space_group_name_H-M   'P 1'
#
loop_
_entity.id
_entity.type
_entity.pdbx_description
1 polymer ?
#
loop_
_entity_poly.entity_id
_entity_poly.type
_entity_poly.pdbx_seq_one_letter_code
_entity_poly.pdbx_strand_id
1 'polypeptide(L)'
;MTSLPIVPKGVKTAHDVKLCADLGFPAVYISNHGGRVVDMAPTAVEVLLDVRRLYPEVFDQIEIYADGGVRRASHIITLLALGVRAVGLGRSPMYANVYGEEGVSKLLSIIKKELTTELALIGEANSNNVRGNASFVNTRRVELEFFGAPLS
;
A
#
# COMPACT_ATOMS: atom_id res chain seq x y z
N MET A 1 30.03 -6.27 -2.09
CA MET A 1 28.85 -5.65 -1.45
C MET A 1 28.30 -4.59 -2.39
N THR A 2 27.00 -4.40 -2.48
CA THR A 2 26.38 -3.38 -3.35
C THR A 2 26.29 -2.05 -2.61
N SER A 3 26.40 -0.94 -3.36
CA SER A 3 26.08 0.41 -2.88
C SER A 3 24.59 0.79 -3.11
N LEU A 4 23.84 -0.09 -3.77
CA LEU A 4 22.41 0.14 -4.02
C LEU A 4 21.60 -0.05 -2.74
N PRO A 5 20.51 0.73 -2.55
CA PRO A 5 19.61 0.54 -1.45
C PRO A 5 18.93 -0.84 -1.52
N ILE A 6 18.87 -1.53 -0.39
CA ILE A 6 18.20 -2.82 -0.28
C ILE A 6 16.81 -2.61 0.34
N VAL A 7 15.79 -3.14 -0.31
CA VAL A 7 14.39 -3.06 0.14
C VAL A 7 13.86 -4.46 0.38
N PRO A 8 13.68 -4.90 1.64
CA PRO A 8 13.05 -6.18 1.94
C PRO A 8 11.61 -6.22 1.40
N LYS A 9 11.28 -7.24 0.60
CA LYS A 9 9.95 -7.43 0.03
C LYS A 9 9.31 -8.72 0.53
N GLY A 10 8.00 -8.70 0.72
CA GLY A 10 7.25 -9.86 1.22
C GLY A 10 7.01 -9.81 2.73
N VAL A 11 7.22 -8.65 3.33
CA VAL A 11 6.93 -8.40 4.75
C VAL A 11 5.42 -8.44 4.97
N LYS A 12 4.99 -9.16 6.01
CA LYS A 12 3.57 -9.48 6.28
C LYS A 12 3.14 -9.25 7.73
N THR A 13 4.02 -8.73 8.58
CA THR A 13 3.69 -8.42 9.97
C THR A 13 4.18 -7.01 10.34
N ALA A 14 3.51 -6.36 11.28
CA ALA A 14 3.94 -5.07 11.80
C ALA A 14 5.31 -5.16 12.50
N HIS A 15 5.58 -6.28 13.16
CA HIS A 15 6.87 -6.52 13.81
C HIS A 15 8.02 -6.58 12.82
N ASP A 16 7.83 -7.23 11.67
CA ASP A 16 8.86 -7.27 10.63
C ASP A 16 9.06 -5.91 9.96
N VAL A 17 8.01 -5.10 9.82
CA VAL A 17 8.14 -3.70 9.34
C VAL A 17 8.98 -2.90 10.32
N LYS A 18 8.69 -3.00 11.63
CA LYS A 18 9.47 -2.35 12.69
C LYS A 18 10.92 -2.83 12.69
N LEU A 19 11.15 -4.13 12.57
CA LEU A 19 12.49 -4.71 12.50
C LEU A 19 13.28 -4.16 11.29
N CYS A 20 12.65 -4.00 10.13
CA CYS A 20 13.30 -3.38 8.97
C CYS A 20 13.74 -1.94 9.26
N ALA A 21 12.91 -1.16 9.95
CA ALA A 21 13.27 0.20 10.36
C ALA A 21 14.46 0.19 11.35
N ASP A 22 14.42 -0.68 12.36
CA ASP A 22 15.48 -0.80 13.39
C ASP A 22 16.82 -1.26 12.80
N LEU A 23 16.78 -2.07 11.75
CA LEU A 23 17.98 -2.49 11.02
C LEU A 23 18.49 -1.44 10.03
N GLY A 24 17.83 -0.28 9.92
CA GLY A 24 18.27 0.84 9.07
C GLY A 24 18.04 0.62 7.57
N PHE A 25 17.08 -0.22 7.17
CA PHE A 25 16.69 -0.29 5.77
C PHE A 25 16.00 1.02 5.35
N PRO A 26 16.28 1.54 4.13
CA PRO A 26 15.68 2.79 3.67
C PRO A 26 14.18 2.65 3.34
N ALA A 27 13.76 1.46 3.00
CA ALA A 27 12.36 1.16 2.69
C ALA A 27 12.02 -0.31 2.97
N VAL A 28 10.73 -0.58 3.10
CA VAL A 28 10.17 -1.94 3.22
C VAL A 28 9.00 -2.11 2.25
N TYR A 29 8.82 -3.32 1.74
CA TYR A 29 7.75 -3.63 0.80
C TYR A 29 6.79 -4.67 1.39
N ILE A 30 5.62 -4.21 1.84
CA ILE A 30 4.53 -5.07 2.34
C ILE A 30 3.88 -5.78 1.15
N SER A 31 3.88 -7.10 1.17
CA SER A 31 3.37 -7.91 0.06
C SER A 31 3.09 -9.35 0.47
N ASN A 32 1.91 -9.85 0.12
CA ASN A 32 1.60 -11.28 0.16
C ASN A 32 1.80 -11.96 -1.21
N HIS A 33 2.58 -11.34 -2.10
CA HIS A 33 2.88 -11.85 -3.45
C HIS A 33 1.62 -12.11 -4.31
N GLY A 34 0.56 -11.33 -4.09
CA GLY A 34 -0.73 -11.52 -4.76
C GLY A 34 -1.47 -12.80 -4.31
N GLY A 35 -1.28 -13.20 -3.05
CA GLY A 35 -1.88 -14.39 -2.45
C GLY A 35 -1.19 -15.70 -2.82
N ARG A 36 0.06 -15.65 -3.29
CA ARG A 36 0.80 -16.84 -3.78
C ARG A 36 1.88 -17.34 -2.80
N VAL A 37 1.82 -16.94 -1.56
CA VAL A 37 2.74 -17.39 -0.51
C VAL A 37 2.02 -18.35 0.45
N VAL A 38 1.94 -18.02 1.70
CA VAL A 38 1.26 -18.84 2.71
C VAL A 38 -0.25 -18.59 2.62
N ASP A 39 -1.04 -19.64 2.72
CA ASP A 39 -2.49 -19.50 2.87
C ASP A 39 -2.82 -18.69 4.13
N MET A 40 -3.92 -17.94 4.11
CA MET A 40 -4.31 -17.01 5.19
C MET A 40 -3.30 -15.89 5.46
N ALA A 41 -2.36 -15.62 4.55
CA ALA A 41 -1.46 -14.46 4.67
C ALA A 41 -2.26 -13.14 4.65
N PRO A 42 -1.97 -12.19 5.56
CA PRO A 42 -2.71 -10.95 5.65
C PRO A 42 -2.56 -10.10 4.37
N THR A 43 -3.53 -9.25 4.14
CA THR A 43 -3.49 -8.22 3.10
C THR A 43 -2.59 -7.07 3.53
N ALA A 44 -2.15 -6.25 2.56
CA ALA A 44 -1.36 -5.06 2.88
C ALA A 44 -2.14 -4.07 3.77
N VAL A 45 -3.46 -3.99 3.64
CA VAL A 45 -4.30 -3.12 4.48
C VAL A 45 -4.27 -3.58 5.94
N GLU A 46 -4.43 -4.88 6.20
CA GLU A 46 -4.38 -5.45 7.55
C GLU A 46 -3.02 -5.19 8.21
N VAL A 47 -1.93 -5.45 7.49
CA VAL A 47 -0.57 -5.17 8.00
C VAL A 47 -0.37 -3.68 8.30
N LEU A 48 -0.85 -2.78 7.43
CA LEU A 48 -0.74 -1.33 7.64
C LEU A 48 -1.55 -0.86 8.85
N LEU A 49 -2.73 -1.43 9.10
CA LEU A 49 -3.53 -1.14 10.29
C LEU A 49 -2.81 -1.62 11.56
N ASP A 50 -2.19 -2.80 11.52
CA ASP A 50 -1.36 -3.29 12.62
C ASP A 50 -0.15 -2.37 12.87
N VAL A 51 0.55 -1.93 11.82
CA VAL A 51 1.67 -0.98 11.96
C VAL A 51 1.19 0.33 12.59
N ARG A 52 0.08 0.88 12.13
CA ARG A 52 -0.49 2.12 12.70
C ARG A 52 -0.86 1.97 14.17
N ARG A 53 -1.30 0.79 14.58
CA ARG A 53 -1.69 0.49 15.96
C ARG A 53 -0.51 0.25 16.88
N LEU A 54 0.49 -0.51 16.42
CA LEU A 54 1.57 -1.01 17.25
C LEU A 54 2.84 -0.15 17.18
N TYR A 55 3.11 0.45 16.02
CA TYR A 55 4.36 1.15 15.71
C TYR A 55 4.11 2.37 14.81
N PRO A 56 3.26 3.33 15.23
CA PRO A 56 2.91 4.49 14.39
C PRO A 56 4.13 5.33 13.99
N GLU A 57 5.18 5.34 14.81
CA GLU A 57 6.43 6.06 14.56
C GLU A 57 7.23 5.53 13.35
N VAL A 58 6.96 4.30 12.93
CA VAL A 58 7.66 3.69 11.78
C VAL A 58 7.42 4.44 10.48
N PHE A 59 6.25 5.08 10.33
CA PHE A 59 5.94 5.85 9.12
C PHE A 59 6.86 7.07 8.90
N ASP A 60 7.52 7.54 9.96
CA ASP A 60 8.50 8.63 9.91
C ASP A 60 9.95 8.12 9.79
N GLN A 61 10.18 6.82 10.01
CA GLN A 61 11.51 6.21 10.06
C GLN A 61 11.90 5.54 8.74
N ILE A 62 10.95 4.94 8.02
CA ILE A 62 11.21 4.12 6.83
C ILE A 62 10.13 4.36 5.77
N GLU A 63 10.50 4.34 4.49
CA GLU A 63 9.50 4.35 3.43
C GLU A 63 8.78 3.01 3.32
N ILE A 64 7.46 3.03 3.27
CA ILE A 64 6.65 1.81 3.12
C ILE A 64 6.07 1.76 1.70
N TYR A 65 6.32 0.67 1.02
CA TYR A 65 5.69 0.31 -0.25
C TYR A 65 4.72 -0.85 -0.05
N ALA A 66 3.68 -0.93 -0.87
CA ALA A 66 2.72 -2.02 -0.76
C ALA A 66 2.16 -2.45 -2.12
N ASP A 67 1.84 -3.73 -2.25
CA ASP A 67 1.08 -4.29 -3.38
C ASP A 67 0.02 -5.29 -2.89
N GLY A 68 -0.64 -5.94 -3.84
CA GLY A 68 -1.64 -6.96 -3.58
C GLY A 68 -3.07 -6.47 -3.81
N GLY A 69 -3.73 -7.01 -4.82
CA GLY A 69 -5.13 -6.73 -5.12
C GLY A 69 -5.45 -5.37 -5.71
N VAL A 70 -4.46 -4.53 -5.98
CA VAL A 70 -4.64 -3.17 -6.51
C VAL A 70 -5.11 -3.23 -7.98
N ARG A 71 -6.32 -2.70 -8.25
CA ARG A 71 -6.95 -2.71 -9.57
C ARG A 71 -7.62 -1.39 -9.94
N ARG A 72 -7.83 -0.48 -8.98
CA ARG A 72 -8.57 0.77 -9.12
C ARG A 72 -7.87 1.88 -8.36
N ALA A 73 -8.21 3.11 -8.69
CA ALA A 73 -7.70 4.30 -8.00
C ALA A 73 -8.05 4.32 -6.51
N SER A 74 -9.26 3.90 -6.12
CA SER A 74 -9.67 3.81 -4.71
C SER A 74 -8.73 2.93 -3.87
N HIS A 75 -8.24 1.82 -4.43
CA HIS A 75 -7.26 0.98 -3.73
C HIS A 75 -5.92 1.71 -3.53
N ILE A 76 -5.52 2.53 -4.51
CA ILE A 76 -4.29 3.35 -4.41
C ILE A 76 -4.49 4.42 -3.33
N ILE A 77 -5.61 5.16 -3.37
CA ILE A 77 -5.94 6.19 -2.39
C ILE A 77 -5.97 5.61 -0.97
N THR A 78 -6.59 4.44 -0.80
CA THR A 78 -6.64 3.74 0.50
C THR A 78 -5.23 3.45 1.04
N LEU A 79 -4.35 2.89 0.22
CA LEU A 79 -2.98 2.57 0.64
C LEU A 79 -2.17 3.83 0.94
N LEU A 80 -2.30 4.88 0.11
CA LEU A 80 -1.65 6.17 0.37
C LEU A 80 -2.15 6.79 1.69
N ALA A 81 -3.46 6.80 1.93
CA ALA A 81 -4.05 7.32 3.17
C ALA A 81 -3.55 6.56 4.41
N LEU A 82 -3.31 5.27 4.29
CA LEU A 82 -2.72 4.46 5.36
C LEU A 82 -1.21 4.67 5.54
N GLY A 83 -0.55 5.49 4.72
CA GLY A 83 0.84 5.90 4.91
C GLY A 83 1.84 5.35 3.88
N VAL A 84 1.38 4.57 2.91
CA VAL A 84 2.24 4.00 1.86
C VAL A 84 2.82 5.10 0.97
N ARG A 85 4.11 5.02 0.67
CA ARG A 85 4.83 5.95 -0.20
C ARG A 85 4.62 5.68 -1.68
N ALA A 86 4.59 4.40 -2.04
CA ALA A 86 4.37 3.96 -3.42
C ALA A 86 3.60 2.63 -3.45
N VAL A 87 2.73 2.50 -4.45
CA VAL A 87 1.82 1.37 -4.63
C VAL A 87 2.23 0.56 -5.84
N GLY A 88 2.41 -0.75 -5.65
CA GLY A 88 2.78 -1.67 -6.73
C GLY A 88 1.57 -2.24 -7.45
N LEU A 89 1.68 -2.34 -8.77
CA LEU A 89 0.73 -3.01 -9.64
C LEU A 89 1.36 -4.31 -10.16
N GLY A 90 0.71 -5.45 -9.91
CA GLY A 90 1.20 -6.76 -10.33
C GLY A 90 0.53 -7.25 -11.62
N ARG A 91 -0.50 -8.08 -11.47
CA ARG A 91 -1.17 -8.77 -12.58
C ARG A 91 -1.88 -7.84 -13.57
N SER A 92 -2.39 -6.69 -13.14
CA SER A 92 -3.10 -5.76 -14.03
C SER A 92 -2.24 -5.33 -15.23
N PRO A 93 -1.02 -4.81 -15.07
CA PRO A 93 -0.16 -4.51 -16.21
C PRO A 93 0.31 -5.76 -16.97
N MET A 94 0.46 -6.92 -16.31
CA MET A 94 0.77 -8.18 -17.01
C MET A 94 -0.32 -8.55 -18.03
N TYR A 95 -1.59 -8.46 -17.64
CA TYR A 95 -2.70 -8.72 -18.56
C TYR A 95 -2.80 -7.64 -19.66
N ALA A 96 -2.57 -6.38 -19.31
CA ALA A 96 -2.55 -5.30 -20.30
C ALA A 96 -1.43 -5.49 -21.34
N ASN A 97 -0.29 -6.05 -20.92
CA ASN A 97 0.86 -6.31 -21.81
C ASN A 97 0.58 -7.34 -22.91
N VAL A 98 -0.52 -8.08 -22.86
CA VAL A 98 -0.99 -8.93 -23.98
C VAL A 98 -1.22 -8.09 -25.25
N TYR A 99 -1.55 -6.81 -25.06
CA TYR A 99 -1.71 -5.81 -26.12
C TYR A 99 -0.47 -4.93 -26.32
N GLY A 100 0.70 -5.38 -25.83
CA GLY A 100 1.96 -4.65 -25.94
C GLY A 100 2.00 -3.36 -25.11
N GLU A 101 2.89 -2.46 -25.53
CA GLU A 101 3.08 -1.15 -24.88
C GLU A 101 1.80 -0.32 -24.82
N GLU A 102 1.01 -0.34 -25.91
CA GLU A 102 -0.25 0.40 -26.00
C GLU A 102 -1.25 -0.06 -24.93
N GLY A 103 -1.32 -1.38 -24.66
CA GLY A 103 -2.17 -1.94 -23.64
C GLY A 103 -1.79 -1.45 -22.24
N VAL A 104 -0.50 -1.48 -21.91
CA VAL A 104 0.01 -0.98 -20.62
C VAL A 104 -0.22 0.53 -20.49
N SER A 105 0.08 1.30 -21.51
CA SER A 105 -0.16 2.75 -21.55
C SER A 105 -1.64 3.09 -21.36
N LYS A 106 -2.52 2.31 -22.00
CA LYS A 106 -3.97 2.46 -21.82
C LYS A 106 -4.41 2.19 -20.38
N LEU A 107 -3.94 1.10 -19.77
CA LEU A 107 -4.22 0.78 -18.37
C LEU A 107 -3.80 1.93 -17.45
N LEU A 108 -2.56 2.40 -17.59
CA LEU A 108 -2.05 3.49 -16.75
C LEU A 108 -2.84 4.78 -16.94
N SER A 109 -3.27 5.09 -18.18
CA SER A 109 -4.11 6.26 -18.44
C SER A 109 -5.49 6.16 -17.79
N ILE A 110 -6.09 4.97 -17.75
CA ILE A 110 -7.35 4.70 -17.05
C ILE A 110 -7.19 4.93 -15.55
N ILE A 111 -6.19 4.29 -14.93
CA ILE A 111 -5.92 4.43 -13.50
C ILE A 111 -5.65 5.91 -13.13
N LYS A 112 -4.86 6.61 -13.95
CA LYS A 112 -4.58 8.04 -13.75
C LYS A 112 -5.86 8.89 -13.80
N LYS A 113 -6.74 8.63 -14.76
CA LYS A 113 -8.02 9.34 -14.88
C LYS A 113 -8.92 9.05 -13.68
N GLU A 114 -9.05 7.78 -13.27
CA GLU A 114 -9.81 7.40 -12.07
C GLU A 114 -9.24 8.10 -10.84
N LEU A 115 -7.91 8.08 -10.65
CA LEU A 115 -7.24 8.70 -9.51
C LEU A 115 -7.54 10.21 -9.44
N THR A 116 -7.45 10.92 -10.57
CA THR A 116 -7.79 12.35 -10.64
C THR A 116 -9.24 12.61 -10.26
N THR A 117 -10.16 11.77 -10.77
CA THR A 117 -11.60 11.92 -10.47
C THR A 117 -11.90 11.64 -9.01
N GLU A 118 -11.38 10.55 -8.45
CA GLU A 118 -11.64 10.16 -7.07
C GLU A 118 -10.99 11.13 -6.07
N LEU A 119 -9.79 11.66 -6.35
CA LEU A 119 -9.19 12.72 -5.54
C LEU A 119 -10.08 13.98 -5.52
N ALA A 120 -10.59 14.40 -6.67
CA ALA A 120 -11.50 15.54 -6.73
C ALA A 120 -12.80 15.32 -5.92
N LEU A 121 -13.35 14.09 -5.94
CA LEU A 121 -14.54 13.72 -5.19
C LEU A 121 -14.34 13.76 -3.66
N ILE A 122 -13.12 13.52 -3.18
CA ILE A 122 -12.78 13.64 -1.75
C ILE A 122 -12.24 15.03 -1.39
N GLY A 123 -12.29 15.99 -2.33
CA GLY A 123 -11.88 17.39 -2.10
C GLY A 123 -10.37 17.62 -2.20
N GLU A 124 -9.61 16.68 -2.78
CA GLU A 124 -8.16 16.79 -2.88
C GLU A 124 -7.70 16.97 -4.34
N ALA A 125 -6.73 17.86 -4.54
CA ALA A 125 -6.12 18.08 -5.85
C ALA A 125 -4.82 17.27 -6.05
N ASN A 126 -4.23 16.78 -4.95
CA ASN A 126 -2.93 16.12 -4.97
C ASN A 126 -2.91 14.90 -4.05
N SER A 127 -2.45 13.77 -4.57
CA SER A 127 -2.32 12.53 -3.80
C SER A 127 -1.36 12.63 -2.60
N ASN A 128 -0.41 13.59 -2.62
CA ASN A 128 0.46 13.85 -1.48
C ASN A 128 -0.30 14.35 -0.24
N ASN A 129 -1.43 15.04 -0.42
CA ASN A 129 -2.26 15.52 0.68
C ASN A 129 -3.04 14.37 1.36
N VAL A 130 -3.27 13.29 0.64
CA VAL A 130 -3.95 12.10 1.15
C VAL A 130 -2.99 11.21 1.94
N ARG A 131 -1.72 11.21 1.58
CA ARG A 131 -0.74 10.29 2.16
C ARG A 131 -0.60 10.48 3.68
N GLY A 132 -0.77 9.37 4.41
CA GLY A 132 -0.68 9.33 5.87
C GLY A 132 -1.91 9.85 6.60
N ASN A 133 -2.89 10.41 5.88
CA ASN A 133 -4.13 10.89 6.47
C ASN A 133 -5.23 9.81 6.38
N ALA A 134 -5.29 8.98 7.41
CA ALA A 134 -6.24 7.87 7.48
C ALA A 134 -7.71 8.32 7.57
N SER A 135 -8.00 9.61 7.80
CA SER A 135 -9.38 10.11 7.82
C SER A 135 -10.11 9.97 6.48
N PHE A 136 -9.36 9.83 5.37
CA PHE A 136 -9.93 9.54 4.04
C PHE A 136 -10.42 8.10 3.87
N VAL A 137 -10.15 7.20 4.84
CA VAL A 137 -10.52 5.78 4.76
C VAL A 137 -11.37 5.38 5.95
N ASN A 138 -12.54 4.81 5.70
CA ASN A 138 -13.33 4.22 6.77
C ASN A 138 -12.81 2.81 7.10
N THR A 139 -11.95 2.73 8.10
CA THR A 139 -11.32 1.49 8.55
C THR A 139 -12.12 0.75 9.62
N ARG A 140 -13.13 1.41 10.20
CA ARG A 140 -13.90 0.93 11.37
C ARG A 140 -14.37 -0.52 11.26
N ARG A 141 -14.87 -0.93 10.08
CA ARG A 141 -15.37 -2.29 9.89
C ARG A 141 -14.23 -3.31 9.97
N VAL A 142 -13.12 -3.02 9.30
CA VAL A 142 -11.94 -3.90 9.28
C VAL A 142 -11.34 -3.98 10.68
N GLU A 143 -11.24 -2.86 11.38
CA GLU A 143 -10.72 -2.80 12.75
C GLU A 143 -11.58 -3.61 13.73
N LEU A 144 -12.90 -3.52 13.63
CA LEU A 144 -13.82 -4.31 14.46
C LEU A 144 -13.71 -5.81 14.17
N GLU A 145 -13.59 -6.19 12.90
CA GLU A 145 -13.49 -7.61 12.51
C GLU A 145 -12.16 -8.23 12.96
N PHE A 146 -11.04 -7.51 12.88
CA PHE A 146 -9.70 -8.05 13.16
C PHE A 146 -9.18 -7.75 14.57
N PHE A 147 -9.55 -6.62 15.15
CA PHE A 147 -8.99 -6.20 16.45
C PHE A 147 -10.03 -6.12 17.58
N GLY A 148 -11.31 -6.31 17.26
CA GLY A 148 -12.39 -6.22 18.24
C GLY A 148 -12.71 -4.81 18.75
N ALA A 149 -11.96 -3.79 18.34
CA ALA A 149 -12.19 -2.38 18.69
C ALA A 149 -11.58 -1.45 17.63
N PRO A 150 -12.19 -0.27 17.35
CA PRO A 150 -11.58 0.74 16.49
C PRO A 150 -10.30 1.30 17.13
N LEU A 151 -9.40 1.77 16.27
CA LEU A 151 -8.28 2.62 16.69
C LEU A 151 -8.85 3.92 17.26
N SER A 152 -8.38 4.32 18.42
CA SER A 152 -8.75 5.57 19.10
C SER A 152 -8.14 6.78 18.42
#